data_7479f60f6c11fc7700c9d7c48c625800
#
_entry.id   7479f60f6c11fc7700c9d7c48c625800
#
_cell.length_a   1.000
_cell.length_b   1.000
_cell.length_c   1.000
_cell.angle_alpha   90.00
_cell.angle_beta   90.00
_cell.angle_gamma   90.00
#
_symmetry.space_group_name_H-M   'P 1'
#
loop_
_entity.id
_entity.type
_entity.pdbx_description
1 polymer ?
#
loop_
_entity_poly.entity_id
_entity_poly.type
_entity_poly.pdbx_seq_one_letter_code
_entity_poly.pdbx_strand_id
1 'polypeptide(L)'
;TNNSIIYQYDTTHSLMKDTAGDIRYYGASPNNYIYFNCSDYSNQSSSTCETWRIIGVFDGKIKLIRGSQIGTYAWDNKNISTGAETANGKNDWTDARLMKLLNPGYESETTGGSLYYNAKSGNCYAGQNNATKACNFTSIGIKNDKTRGLISEETYSLLGWKTSSVYTNEIYEYERSTGKVYSGRTTTWTGKIALPYPSDYGYAVDLSKCSQNLYNYENSTCKSNNWMKTIIAPNNGWLLTPNSGCAFDAWHVFSSGYVLNGNTNASDAYGVAPVLYLNSELAVKAGTGSS
;
A
#
# COMPACT_ATOMS: atom_id res chain seq x y z
N THR A 1 -20.45 5.01 14.35
CA THR A 1 -21.16 4.15 13.38
C THR A 1 -21.18 4.83 12.02
N ASN A 2 -20.82 4.14 10.93
CA ASN A 2 -20.82 4.64 9.54
C ASN A 2 -22.18 5.25 9.10
N ASN A 3 -23.24 4.97 9.80
CA ASN A 3 -24.61 5.35 9.43
C ASN A 3 -24.94 6.85 9.52
N SER A 4 -24.03 7.67 10.04
CA SER A 4 -24.22 9.13 10.14
C SER A 4 -23.41 9.94 9.14
N ILE A 5 -22.50 9.29 8.37
CA ILE A 5 -21.67 9.98 7.39
C ILE A 5 -22.33 9.88 6.01
N ILE A 6 -22.61 11.03 5.42
CA ILE A 6 -23.11 11.13 4.05
C ILE A 6 -21.93 11.43 3.14
N TYR A 7 -21.51 10.43 2.36
CA TYR A 7 -20.49 10.60 1.34
C TYR A 7 -21.08 11.18 0.06
N GLN A 8 -20.29 11.98 -0.62
CA GLN A 8 -20.65 12.48 -1.96
C GLN A 8 -20.13 11.50 -3.01
N TYR A 9 -21.02 11.07 -3.92
CA TYR A 9 -20.71 10.12 -4.98
C TYR A 9 -20.94 10.70 -6.36
N ASP A 10 -20.01 10.47 -7.26
CA ASP A 10 -20.20 10.51 -8.71
C ASP A 10 -20.24 9.06 -9.21
N THR A 11 -21.46 8.53 -9.33
CA THR A 11 -21.68 7.13 -9.74
C THR A 11 -21.34 6.89 -11.21
N THR A 12 -21.34 7.92 -12.03
CA THR A 12 -20.99 7.83 -13.46
C THR A 12 -19.51 7.51 -13.64
N HIS A 13 -18.65 8.11 -12.81
CA HIS A 13 -17.20 7.93 -12.88
C HIS A 13 -16.63 7.04 -11.76
N SER A 14 -17.50 6.48 -10.91
CA SER A 14 -17.09 5.67 -9.73
C SER A 14 -16.15 6.46 -8.81
N LEU A 15 -16.46 7.73 -8.57
CA LEU A 15 -15.71 8.61 -7.68
C LEU A 15 -16.52 8.92 -6.42
N MET A 16 -15.84 9.02 -5.31
CA MET A 16 -16.41 9.47 -4.05
C MET A 16 -15.49 10.50 -3.40
N LYS A 17 -16.10 11.36 -2.57
CA LYS A 17 -15.38 12.26 -1.69
C LYS A 17 -15.34 11.66 -0.28
N ASP A 18 -14.14 11.49 0.26
CA ASP A 18 -13.97 10.99 1.62
C ASP A 18 -14.22 12.09 2.68
N THR A 19 -14.06 11.75 3.95
CA THR A 19 -14.35 12.66 5.07
C THR A 19 -13.42 13.86 5.16
N ALA A 20 -12.25 13.82 4.52
CA ALA A 20 -11.33 14.96 4.41
C ALA A 20 -11.55 15.79 3.14
N GLY A 21 -12.38 15.30 2.22
CA GLY A 21 -12.64 15.94 0.94
C GLY A 21 -11.76 15.48 -0.21
N ASP A 22 -10.92 14.48 0.00
CA ASP A 22 -10.14 13.85 -1.07
C ASP A 22 -11.04 13.02 -1.98
N ILE A 23 -10.70 12.99 -3.27
CA ILE A 23 -11.48 12.27 -4.29
C ILE A 23 -10.85 10.90 -4.50
N ARG A 24 -11.65 9.85 -4.41
CA ARG A 24 -11.21 8.45 -4.52
C ARG A 24 -12.03 7.66 -5.51
N TYR A 25 -11.40 6.69 -6.17
CA TYR A 25 -12.10 5.66 -6.92
C TYR A 25 -12.65 4.58 -6.00
N TYR A 26 -13.91 4.15 -6.20
CA TYR A 26 -14.60 3.17 -5.38
C TYR A 26 -15.38 2.16 -6.22
N GLY A 27 -15.82 1.07 -5.57
CA GLY A 27 -16.74 0.08 -6.15
C GLY A 27 -16.05 -1.15 -6.72
N ALA A 28 -16.78 -1.94 -7.48
CA ALA A 28 -16.29 -3.23 -7.96
C ALA A 28 -15.25 -3.12 -9.09
N SER A 29 -15.45 -2.21 -10.02
CA SER A 29 -14.63 -2.10 -11.24
C SER A 29 -14.61 -0.68 -11.80
N PRO A 30 -13.99 0.29 -11.10
CA PRO A 30 -13.86 1.65 -11.63
C PRO A 30 -12.89 1.70 -12.82
N ASN A 31 -13.13 2.62 -13.75
CA ASN A 31 -12.23 2.92 -14.87
C ASN A 31 -11.09 3.83 -14.40
N ASN A 32 -10.14 3.29 -13.66
CA ASN A 32 -9.04 4.02 -13.04
C ASN A 32 -7.66 3.49 -13.43
N TYR A 33 -7.55 2.86 -14.57
CA TYR A 33 -6.30 2.32 -15.10
C TYR A 33 -5.44 3.41 -15.73
N ILE A 34 -4.12 3.28 -15.55
CA ILE A 34 -3.11 4.16 -16.14
C ILE A 34 -1.89 3.35 -16.53
N TYR A 35 -1.27 3.70 -17.66
CA TYR A 35 0.07 3.25 -18.00
C TYR A 35 1.11 4.04 -17.22
N PHE A 36 1.93 3.34 -16.45
CA PHE A 36 3.02 3.91 -15.69
C PHE A 36 4.21 2.95 -15.70
N ASN A 37 5.37 3.40 -15.23
CA ASN A 37 6.61 2.64 -15.24
C ASN A 37 6.95 2.11 -16.64
N CYS A 38 6.94 3.00 -17.63
CA CYS A 38 7.16 2.68 -19.03
C CYS A 38 8.65 2.60 -19.36
N SER A 39 9.05 1.65 -20.21
CA SER A 39 10.36 1.65 -20.85
C SER A 39 10.46 2.77 -21.90
N ASP A 40 9.33 3.12 -22.53
CA ASP A 40 9.21 4.22 -23.47
C ASP A 40 7.93 5.02 -23.23
N TYR A 41 8.06 6.25 -22.72
CA TYR A 41 6.94 7.17 -22.49
C TYR A 41 6.45 7.89 -23.75
N SER A 42 7.19 7.82 -24.86
CA SER A 42 6.74 8.35 -26.15
C SER A 42 5.78 7.41 -26.87
N ASN A 43 5.87 6.11 -26.54
CA ASN A 43 5.00 5.05 -27.08
C ASN A 43 4.42 4.21 -25.93
N GLN A 44 3.42 4.75 -25.24
CA GLN A 44 2.79 4.08 -24.11
C GLN A 44 1.81 3.01 -24.58
N SER A 45 2.07 1.77 -24.19
CA SER A 45 1.25 0.59 -24.52
C SER A 45 1.43 -0.49 -23.46
N SER A 46 0.63 -1.54 -23.52
CA SER A 46 0.78 -2.70 -22.64
C SER A 46 2.11 -3.45 -22.80
N SER A 47 2.81 -3.26 -23.94
CA SER A 47 4.13 -3.85 -24.16
C SER A 47 5.29 -2.99 -23.62
N THR A 48 5.09 -1.70 -23.43
CA THR A 48 6.14 -0.76 -22.98
C THR A 48 5.94 -0.30 -21.54
N CYS A 49 4.71 -0.37 -21.02
CA CYS A 49 4.34 0.13 -19.69
C CYS A 49 3.76 -0.96 -18.80
N GLU A 50 3.79 -0.73 -17.51
CA GLU A 50 2.98 -1.47 -16.56
C GLU A 50 1.59 -0.83 -16.42
N THR A 51 0.60 -1.66 -16.11
CA THR A 51 -0.72 -1.18 -15.70
C THR A 51 -0.69 -0.86 -14.21
N TRP A 52 -1.00 0.37 -13.88
CA TRP A 52 -1.22 0.87 -12.52
C TRP A 52 -2.66 1.33 -12.38
N ARG A 53 -3.12 1.58 -11.16
CA ARG A 53 -4.47 2.06 -10.87
C ARG A 53 -4.39 3.33 -10.05
N ILE A 54 -5.24 4.29 -10.36
CA ILE A 54 -5.39 5.54 -9.59
C ILE A 54 -6.23 5.22 -8.36
N ILE A 55 -5.70 5.44 -7.16
CA ILE A 55 -6.45 5.37 -5.90
C ILE A 55 -7.34 6.60 -5.78
N GLY A 56 -6.77 7.76 -6.03
CA GLY A 56 -7.46 9.04 -5.89
C GLY A 56 -6.52 10.23 -6.02
N VAL A 57 -7.06 11.40 -5.65
CA VAL A 57 -6.32 12.66 -5.57
C VAL A 57 -6.34 13.14 -4.11
N PHE A 58 -5.16 13.33 -3.55
CA PHE A 58 -4.91 13.69 -2.15
C PHE A 58 -4.03 14.93 -2.10
N ASP A 59 -4.51 16.00 -1.49
CA ASP A 59 -3.80 17.28 -1.43
C ASP A 59 -3.28 17.75 -2.82
N GLY A 60 -4.11 17.50 -3.86
CA GLY A 60 -3.80 17.86 -5.25
C GLY A 60 -2.84 16.90 -5.97
N LYS A 61 -2.41 15.81 -5.34
CA LYS A 61 -1.50 14.81 -5.93
C LYS A 61 -2.22 13.50 -6.25
N ILE A 62 -1.88 12.91 -7.38
CA ILE A 62 -2.42 11.61 -7.79
C ILE A 62 -1.67 10.50 -7.06
N LYS A 63 -2.41 9.64 -6.35
CA LYS A 63 -1.91 8.45 -5.70
C LYS A 63 -2.17 7.22 -6.56
N LEU A 64 -1.13 6.45 -6.84
CA LEU A 64 -1.18 5.24 -7.65
C LEU A 64 -0.90 3.99 -6.81
N ILE A 65 -1.50 2.88 -7.21
CA ILE A 65 -1.12 1.53 -6.78
C ILE A 65 -0.76 0.69 -8.00
N ARG A 66 0.29 -0.13 -7.89
CA ARG A 66 0.62 -1.08 -8.94
C ARG A 66 -0.53 -2.07 -9.15
N GLY A 67 -0.86 -2.39 -10.40
CA GLY A 67 -2.01 -3.25 -10.74
C GLY A 67 -1.89 -4.71 -10.28
N SER A 68 -0.74 -5.12 -9.73
CA SER A 68 -0.51 -6.45 -9.18
C SER A 68 0.61 -6.43 -8.13
N GLN A 69 0.67 -7.47 -7.30
CA GLN A 69 1.78 -7.67 -6.34
C GLN A 69 3.11 -7.87 -7.07
N ILE A 70 4.20 -7.44 -6.45
CA ILE A 70 5.58 -7.65 -6.93
C ILE A 70 6.19 -8.97 -6.41
N GLY A 71 5.48 -9.70 -5.58
CA GLY A 71 5.89 -10.93 -4.90
C GLY A 71 5.49 -10.92 -3.43
N THR A 72 5.93 -11.94 -2.71
CA THR A 72 5.71 -12.08 -1.26
C THR A 72 7.03 -11.88 -0.52
N TYR A 73 7.04 -10.91 0.40
CA TYR A 73 8.22 -10.51 1.17
C TYR A 73 7.85 -10.26 2.62
N ALA A 74 8.84 -10.34 3.52
CA ALA A 74 8.66 -9.90 4.89
C ALA A 74 8.49 -8.37 4.95
N TRP A 75 7.59 -7.88 5.78
CA TRP A 75 7.45 -6.45 6.07
C TRP A 75 8.70 -5.95 6.81
N ASP A 76 9.07 -6.65 7.88
CA ASP A 76 10.38 -6.56 8.52
C ASP A 76 10.81 -7.94 9.01
N ASN A 77 12.04 -8.37 8.68
CA ASN A 77 12.56 -9.68 9.02
C ASN A 77 13.70 -9.61 10.07
N LYS A 78 13.84 -8.52 10.81
CA LYS A 78 14.74 -8.44 11.94
C LYS A 78 14.28 -9.34 13.08
N ASN A 79 15.20 -9.93 13.77
CA ASN A 79 15.00 -10.60 15.05
C ASN A 79 15.88 -9.96 16.13
N ILE A 80 15.86 -10.48 17.35
CA ILE A 80 16.64 -9.92 18.47
C ILE A 80 18.13 -9.77 18.12
N SER A 81 18.71 -10.71 17.38
CA SER A 81 20.12 -10.65 17.00
C SER A 81 20.45 -9.57 15.96
N THR A 82 19.46 -9.00 15.30
CA THR A 82 19.62 -7.97 14.26
C THR A 82 18.89 -6.66 14.59
N GLY A 83 18.57 -6.43 15.85
CA GLY A 83 18.04 -5.16 16.35
C GLY A 83 16.53 -5.06 16.48
N ALA A 84 15.78 -6.17 16.35
CA ALA A 84 14.37 -6.20 16.74
C ALA A 84 14.23 -6.38 18.27
N GLU A 85 13.11 -5.95 18.79
CA GLU A 85 12.77 -6.09 20.22
C GLU A 85 12.30 -7.50 20.55
N THR A 86 11.83 -8.24 19.55
CA THR A 86 11.33 -9.60 19.66
C THR A 86 11.87 -10.47 18.54
N ALA A 87 11.68 -11.79 18.64
CA ALA A 87 12.01 -12.73 17.57
C ALA A 87 11.10 -12.57 16.33
N ASN A 88 10.00 -11.79 16.42
CA ASN A 88 8.95 -11.69 15.41
C ASN A 88 9.07 -10.44 14.53
N GLY A 89 10.23 -9.80 14.49
CA GLY A 89 10.45 -8.60 13.70
C GLY A 89 10.27 -7.31 14.53
N LYS A 90 10.25 -6.18 13.81
CA LYS A 90 10.05 -4.85 14.38
C LYS A 90 9.10 -4.07 13.47
N ASN A 91 7.98 -3.61 14.01
CA ASN A 91 7.03 -2.84 13.21
C ASN A 91 7.37 -1.35 13.12
N ASP A 92 8.59 -1.06 12.76
CA ASP A 92 9.09 0.29 12.51
C ASP A 92 9.35 0.46 11.01
N TRP A 93 8.44 1.14 10.30
CA TRP A 93 8.57 1.33 8.87
C TRP A 93 9.83 2.09 8.48
N THR A 94 10.31 3.01 9.34
CA THR A 94 11.50 3.81 9.05
C THR A 94 12.80 2.99 8.96
N ASP A 95 12.79 1.76 9.46
CA ASP A 95 13.91 0.82 9.42
C ASP A 95 13.50 -0.55 8.84
N ALA A 96 12.27 -0.68 8.38
CA ALA A 96 11.73 -1.92 7.86
C ALA A 96 12.47 -2.39 6.60
N ARG A 97 12.74 -3.68 6.52
CA ARG A 97 13.43 -4.28 5.37
C ARG A 97 12.66 -4.13 4.07
N LEU A 98 11.32 -4.15 4.13
CA LEU A 98 10.48 -3.92 2.97
C LEU A 98 10.56 -2.46 2.50
N MET A 99 10.58 -1.50 3.42
CA MET A 99 10.79 -0.09 3.08
C MET A 99 12.09 0.11 2.31
N LYS A 100 13.17 -0.51 2.76
CA LYS A 100 14.50 -0.42 2.13
C LYS A 100 14.53 -1.09 0.75
N LEU A 101 13.80 -2.20 0.57
CA LEU A 101 13.63 -2.85 -0.74
C LEU A 101 13.01 -1.93 -1.78
N LEU A 102 12.01 -1.15 -1.36
CA LEU A 102 11.18 -0.33 -2.24
C LEU A 102 11.79 1.04 -2.56
N ASN A 103 12.73 1.55 -1.75
CA ASN A 103 13.18 2.94 -1.81
C ASN A 103 14.68 3.07 -2.11
N PRO A 104 15.13 4.23 -2.63
CA PRO A 104 16.55 4.51 -2.87
C PRO A 104 17.32 4.73 -1.56
N GLY A 105 18.65 4.71 -1.64
CA GLY A 105 19.55 5.03 -0.52
C GLY A 105 20.01 3.83 0.30
N TYR A 106 19.61 2.63 -0.08
CA TYR A 106 19.94 1.38 0.63
C TYR A 106 20.75 0.39 -0.22
N GLU A 107 21.38 0.87 -1.29
CA GLU A 107 22.11 0.06 -2.28
C GLU A 107 23.31 -0.68 -1.68
N SER A 108 23.83 -0.23 -0.55
CA SER A 108 24.91 -0.88 0.19
C SER A 108 24.46 -2.10 1.00
N GLU A 109 23.16 -2.28 1.23
CA GLU A 109 22.65 -3.45 1.93
C GLU A 109 22.69 -4.68 1.02
N THR A 110 23.32 -5.76 1.50
CA THR A 110 23.52 -6.98 0.73
C THR A 110 22.25 -7.79 0.47
N THR A 111 21.20 -7.53 1.25
CA THR A 111 19.89 -8.23 1.13
C THR A 111 18.79 -7.19 1.03
N GLY A 112 18.09 -7.15 -0.09
CA GLY A 112 16.91 -6.35 -0.32
C GLY A 112 17.14 -4.85 -0.60
N GLY A 113 18.33 -4.30 -0.37
CA GLY A 113 18.57 -2.86 -0.44
C GLY A 113 18.30 -2.25 -1.81
N SER A 114 17.25 -1.46 -1.94
CA SER A 114 16.84 -0.71 -3.14
C SER A 114 16.64 -1.56 -4.41
N LEU A 115 16.45 -2.89 -4.29
CA LEU A 115 16.40 -3.77 -5.48
C LEU A 115 15.18 -3.48 -6.35
N TYR A 116 14.02 -3.24 -5.75
CA TYR A 116 12.82 -2.89 -6.52
C TYR A 116 12.96 -1.49 -7.16
N TYR A 117 13.44 -0.50 -6.39
CA TYR A 117 13.61 0.86 -6.89
C TYR A 117 14.57 0.94 -8.07
N ASN A 118 15.60 0.10 -8.10
CA ASN A 118 16.63 0.10 -9.12
C ASN A 118 16.46 -1.00 -10.20
N ALA A 119 15.33 -1.74 -10.19
CA ALA A 119 15.04 -2.83 -11.11
C ALA A 119 16.20 -3.86 -11.18
N LYS A 120 16.69 -4.32 -10.02
CA LYS A 120 17.81 -5.26 -9.91
C LYS A 120 17.35 -6.62 -9.36
N SER A 121 18.21 -7.61 -9.52
CA SER A 121 18.08 -8.93 -8.89
C SER A 121 19.04 -9.06 -7.71
N GLY A 122 18.72 -9.94 -6.77
CA GLY A 122 19.53 -10.21 -5.58
C GLY A 122 18.82 -11.15 -4.63
N ASN A 123 19.07 -10.99 -3.34
CA ASN A 123 18.37 -11.70 -2.27
C ASN A 123 17.44 -10.74 -1.52
N CYS A 124 16.25 -11.22 -1.19
CA CYS A 124 15.23 -10.50 -0.43
C CYS A 124 14.91 -11.25 0.85
N TYR A 125 14.45 -10.52 1.87
CA TYR A 125 13.94 -11.13 3.08
C TYR A 125 12.54 -11.73 2.86
N ALA A 126 12.37 -12.98 3.28
CA ALA A 126 11.11 -13.71 3.18
C ALA A 126 10.98 -14.72 4.34
N GLY A 127 9.80 -14.78 4.93
CA GLY A 127 9.54 -15.65 6.09
C GLY A 127 10.25 -15.17 7.37
N GLN A 128 10.35 -16.04 8.34
CA GLN A 128 10.81 -15.72 9.69
C GLN A 128 12.35 -15.82 9.86
N ASN A 129 12.85 -15.27 10.96
CA ASN A 129 14.23 -15.45 11.45
C ASN A 129 15.31 -15.05 10.44
N ASN A 130 15.16 -13.93 9.76
CA ASN A 130 16.08 -13.44 8.73
C ASN A 130 16.23 -14.39 7.52
N ALA A 131 15.25 -15.24 7.26
CA ALA A 131 15.22 -16.07 6.07
C ALA A 131 15.29 -15.20 4.80
N THR A 132 16.07 -15.67 3.82
CA THR A 132 16.26 -14.99 2.55
C THR A 132 15.89 -15.87 1.38
N LYS A 133 15.47 -15.26 0.27
CA LYS A 133 15.26 -15.93 -1.00
C LYS A 133 15.76 -15.07 -2.16
N ALA A 134 16.11 -15.71 -3.27
CA ALA A 134 16.40 -14.99 -4.51
C ALA A 134 15.16 -14.19 -4.98
N CYS A 135 15.40 -12.96 -5.42
CA CYS A 135 14.38 -12.07 -5.98
C CYS A 135 14.91 -11.36 -7.22
N ASN A 136 14.02 -11.08 -8.16
CA ASN A 136 14.38 -10.45 -9.43
C ASN A 136 13.33 -9.40 -9.81
N PHE A 137 13.75 -8.13 -9.83
CA PHE A 137 12.92 -6.98 -10.20
C PHE A 137 13.31 -6.38 -11.56
N THR A 138 14.17 -7.02 -12.35
CA THR A 138 14.65 -6.46 -13.61
C THR A 138 13.54 -6.16 -14.62
N SER A 139 12.42 -6.88 -14.56
CA SER A 139 11.25 -6.66 -15.40
C SER A 139 10.11 -5.88 -14.75
N ILE A 140 10.01 -5.92 -13.41
CA ILE A 140 8.86 -5.38 -12.65
C ILE A 140 9.23 -4.26 -11.67
N GLY A 141 10.51 -3.95 -11.52
CA GLY A 141 10.99 -2.80 -10.74
C GLY A 141 10.85 -1.48 -11.50
N ILE A 142 11.25 -0.37 -10.87
CA ILE A 142 11.18 0.95 -11.50
C ILE A 142 12.23 1.03 -12.63
N LYS A 143 11.75 1.04 -13.86
CA LYS A 143 12.55 0.73 -15.07
C LYS A 143 13.66 1.72 -15.36
N ASN A 144 13.43 3.02 -15.15
CA ASN A 144 14.38 4.05 -15.58
C ASN A 144 14.28 5.35 -14.75
N ASP A 145 15.23 6.25 -14.96
CA ASP A 145 15.32 7.53 -14.25
C ASP A 145 14.16 8.47 -14.59
N LYS A 146 13.60 8.38 -15.79
CA LYS A 146 12.40 9.14 -16.15
C LYS A 146 11.24 8.77 -15.24
N THR A 147 10.98 7.48 -15.05
CA THR A 147 9.95 7.02 -14.09
C THR A 147 10.29 7.46 -12.66
N ARG A 148 11.55 7.32 -12.22
CA ARG A 148 11.97 7.75 -10.87
C ARG A 148 11.75 9.24 -10.65
N GLY A 149 11.96 10.07 -11.69
CA GLY A 149 11.70 11.51 -11.67
C GLY A 149 10.23 11.88 -11.62
N LEU A 150 9.30 10.99 -12.01
CA LEU A 150 7.86 11.23 -11.90
C LEU A 150 7.29 10.94 -10.50
N ILE A 151 8.04 10.22 -9.65
CA ILE A 151 7.62 9.82 -8.32
C ILE A 151 7.95 10.92 -7.32
N SER A 152 6.92 11.45 -6.67
CA SER A 152 7.07 12.43 -5.59
C SER A 152 7.65 11.77 -4.34
N GLU A 153 8.47 12.53 -3.62
CA GLU A 153 8.84 12.19 -2.25
C GLU A 153 7.78 12.76 -1.31
N GLU A 154 7.19 11.92 -0.47
CA GLU A 154 6.07 12.29 0.39
C GLU A 154 6.32 11.91 1.83
N THR A 155 5.72 12.69 2.74
CA THR A 155 5.67 12.33 4.15
C THR A 155 4.40 11.52 4.42
N TYR A 156 4.59 10.25 4.75
CA TYR A 156 3.54 9.31 5.11
C TYR A 156 3.34 9.29 6.62
N SER A 157 2.10 9.35 7.08
CA SER A 157 1.78 9.08 8.48
C SER A 157 1.95 7.60 8.79
N LEU A 158 2.53 7.29 9.95
CA LEU A 158 2.62 5.94 10.49
C LEU A 158 1.65 5.73 11.66
N LEU A 159 0.78 6.70 11.93
CA LEU A 159 -0.26 6.58 12.93
C LEU A 159 -1.26 5.49 12.54
N GLY A 160 -1.80 4.80 13.54
CA GLY A 160 -2.77 3.74 13.34
C GLY A 160 -3.52 3.41 14.61
N TRP A 161 -4.08 2.23 14.68
CA TRP A 161 -4.86 1.74 15.80
C TRP A 161 -4.45 0.31 16.18
N LYS A 162 -4.94 -0.15 17.31
CA LYS A 162 -4.56 -1.48 17.84
C LYS A 162 -5.46 -2.64 17.38
N THR A 163 -6.66 -2.36 16.85
CA THR A 163 -7.61 -3.38 16.41
C THR A 163 -8.22 -3.02 15.05
N SER A 164 -8.53 -4.01 14.23
CA SER A 164 -9.18 -3.83 12.92
C SER A 164 -10.71 -3.76 12.97
N SER A 165 -11.31 -3.87 14.18
CA SER A 165 -12.76 -3.67 14.39
C SER A 165 -13.11 -2.18 14.35
N VAL A 166 -12.66 -1.48 13.33
CA VAL A 166 -12.88 -0.05 13.07
C VAL A 166 -13.47 0.15 11.69
N TYR A 167 -14.27 1.20 11.53
CA TYR A 167 -14.80 1.58 10.22
C TYR A 167 -13.77 2.36 9.41
N THR A 168 -14.00 2.45 8.11
CA THR A 168 -13.08 3.10 7.18
C THR A 168 -12.79 4.56 7.54
N ASN A 169 -13.79 5.33 7.91
CA ASN A 169 -13.63 6.70 8.35
C ASN A 169 -12.87 6.84 9.67
N GLU A 170 -13.04 5.89 10.58
CA GLU A 170 -12.33 5.91 11.87
C GLU A 170 -10.85 5.64 11.68
N ILE A 171 -10.48 4.59 10.91
CA ILE A 171 -9.06 4.33 10.64
C ILE A 171 -8.41 5.45 9.84
N TYR A 172 -9.15 6.09 8.93
CA TYR A 172 -8.66 7.23 8.18
C TYR A 172 -8.35 8.43 9.07
N GLU A 173 -9.17 8.70 10.08
CA GLU A 173 -8.91 9.71 11.10
C GLU A 173 -7.70 9.33 11.97
N TYR A 174 -7.60 8.06 12.38
CA TYR A 174 -6.44 7.57 13.13
C TYR A 174 -5.15 7.74 12.33
N GLU A 175 -5.11 7.35 11.07
CA GLU A 175 -3.94 7.50 10.20
C GLU A 175 -3.52 8.96 10.03
N ARG A 176 -4.44 9.92 10.09
CA ARG A 176 -4.15 11.33 9.84
C ARG A 176 -3.84 12.14 11.09
N SER A 177 -4.49 11.87 12.21
CA SER A 177 -4.42 12.81 13.36
C SER A 177 -4.53 12.18 14.74
N THR A 178 -5.51 11.30 14.97
CA THR A 178 -5.87 10.86 16.33
C THR A 178 -5.31 9.49 16.69
N GLY A 179 -4.70 8.80 15.74
CA GLY A 179 -4.11 7.49 15.95
C GLY A 179 -2.84 7.52 16.78
N LYS A 180 -2.31 6.34 17.00
CA LYS A 180 -1.12 6.11 17.83
C LYS A 180 -0.13 5.21 17.09
N VAL A 181 1.09 5.21 17.57
CA VAL A 181 2.14 4.24 17.24
C VAL A 181 2.46 3.41 18.47
N TYR A 182 3.11 2.28 18.30
CA TYR A 182 3.71 1.56 19.42
C TYR A 182 4.80 2.42 20.06
N SER A 183 5.01 2.26 21.35
CA SER A 183 5.97 3.06 22.13
C SER A 183 7.36 3.06 21.47
N GLY A 184 7.96 4.23 21.33
CA GLY A 184 9.28 4.41 20.73
C GLY A 184 9.30 4.40 19.19
N ARG A 185 8.17 4.29 18.49
CA ARG A 185 8.09 4.42 17.03
C ARG A 185 7.87 5.88 16.62
N THR A 186 8.35 6.22 15.44
CA THR A 186 8.07 7.53 14.82
C THR A 186 6.65 7.57 14.27
N THR A 187 6.07 8.78 14.21
CA THR A 187 4.71 8.98 13.71
C THR A 187 4.64 9.23 12.20
N THR A 188 5.79 9.49 11.57
CA THR A 188 5.89 9.80 10.14
C THR A 188 7.14 9.19 9.53
N TRP A 189 7.09 9.02 8.21
CA TRP A 189 8.23 8.63 7.39
C TRP A 189 8.16 9.35 6.05
N THR A 190 9.30 9.82 5.53
CA THR A 190 9.39 10.48 4.23
C THR A 190 10.11 9.57 3.23
N GLY A 191 9.49 9.35 2.07
CA GLY A 191 10.05 8.52 1.01
C GLY A 191 9.17 8.47 -0.23
N LYS A 192 9.56 7.65 -1.20
CA LYS A 192 8.97 7.63 -2.55
C LYS A 192 7.92 6.55 -2.76
N ILE A 193 8.16 5.35 -2.22
CA ILE A 193 7.31 4.19 -2.46
C ILE A 193 6.94 3.56 -1.13
N ALA A 194 5.65 3.42 -0.91
CA ALA A 194 5.05 2.86 0.30
C ALA A 194 4.13 1.67 -0.01
N LEU A 195 3.35 1.27 0.97
CA LEU A 195 2.23 0.34 0.85
C LEU A 195 0.91 1.11 0.96
N PRO A 196 -0.22 0.52 0.52
CA PRO A 196 -1.52 1.13 0.74
C PRO A 196 -1.85 1.21 2.23
N TYR A 197 -2.57 2.25 2.61
CA TYR A 197 -3.15 2.35 3.94
C TYR A 197 -4.36 1.41 4.11
N PRO A 198 -4.70 1.01 5.34
CA PRO A 198 -6.00 0.41 5.64
C PRO A 198 -7.17 1.23 5.13
N SER A 199 -7.12 2.56 5.21
CA SER A 199 -8.15 3.44 4.67
C SER A 199 -8.20 3.46 3.14
N ASP A 200 -7.09 3.28 2.43
CA ASP A 200 -7.11 3.15 0.97
C ASP A 200 -7.93 1.93 0.55
N TYR A 201 -7.71 0.80 1.23
CA TYR A 201 -8.47 -0.43 1.01
C TYR A 201 -9.94 -0.27 1.44
N GLY A 202 -10.16 0.37 2.58
CA GLY A 202 -11.50 0.60 3.12
C GLY A 202 -12.38 1.47 2.21
N TYR A 203 -11.84 2.55 1.66
CA TYR A 203 -12.56 3.44 0.75
C TYR A 203 -12.64 2.92 -0.70
N ALA A 204 -11.89 1.88 -1.06
CA ALA A 204 -12.01 1.26 -2.37
C ALA A 204 -13.32 0.48 -2.54
N VAL A 205 -14.04 0.21 -1.46
CA VAL A 205 -15.36 -0.44 -1.47
C VAL A 205 -16.46 0.57 -1.78
N ASP A 206 -17.57 0.06 -2.31
CA ASP A 206 -18.82 0.84 -2.35
C ASP A 206 -19.47 0.85 -0.95
N LEU A 207 -19.23 1.93 -0.20
CA LEU A 207 -19.74 2.09 1.17
C LEU A 207 -21.26 2.24 1.22
N SER A 208 -21.95 2.51 0.11
CA SER A 208 -23.42 2.47 0.06
C SER A 208 -23.96 1.04 0.15
N LYS A 209 -23.11 0.04 -0.18
CA LYS A 209 -23.45 -1.39 -0.12
C LYS A 209 -22.76 -2.11 1.04
N CYS A 210 -21.59 -1.66 1.46
CA CYS A 210 -20.82 -2.26 2.54
C CYS A 210 -20.85 -1.39 3.79
N SER A 211 -21.60 -1.79 4.81
CA SER A 211 -21.70 -1.12 6.11
C SER A 211 -20.82 -1.75 7.20
N GLN A 212 -19.92 -2.67 6.82
CA GLN A 212 -19.09 -3.42 7.77
C GLN A 212 -17.89 -2.61 8.25
N ASN A 213 -17.34 -2.97 9.41
CA ASN A 213 -15.98 -2.57 9.79
C ASN A 213 -14.94 -3.40 9.02
N LEU A 214 -13.68 -2.98 9.02
CA LEU A 214 -12.63 -3.60 8.22
C LEU A 214 -12.37 -5.07 8.54
N TYR A 215 -12.61 -5.50 9.79
CA TYR A 215 -12.49 -6.90 10.22
C TYR A 215 -13.53 -7.81 9.54
N ASN A 216 -14.63 -7.26 9.08
CA ASN A 216 -15.73 -8.00 8.45
C ASN A 216 -15.84 -7.76 6.93
N TYR A 217 -14.81 -7.22 6.28
CA TYR A 217 -14.81 -6.95 4.82
C TYR A 217 -14.78 -8.22 3.96
N GLU A 218 -14.63 -9.40 4.56
CA GLU A 218 -14.87 -10.69 3.90
C GLU A 218 -16.35 -10.93 3.55
N ASN A 219 -17.27 -10.15 4.12
CA ASN A 219 -18.68 -10.17 3.74
C ASN A 219 -18.81 -10.09 2.22
N SER A 220 -19.67 -10.95 1.64
CA SER A 220 -19.78 -11.09 0.18
C SER A 220 -20.04 -9.76 -0.54
N THR A 221 -20.89 -8.91 0.05
CA THR A 221 -21.22 -7.60 -0.51
C THR A 221 -20.02 -6.65 -0.45
N CYS A 222 -19.25 -6.64 0.64
CA CYS A 222 -18.07 -5.80 0.76
C CYS A 222 -16.97 -6.23 -0.21
N LYS A 223 -16.56 -7.50 -0.17
CA LYS A 223 -15.44 -7.98 -1.01
C LYS A 223 -15.74 -7.93 -2.50
N SER A 224 -16.98 -8.14 -2.93
CA SER A 224 -17.36 -8.08 -4.35
C SER A 224 -17.48 -6.64 -4.88
N ASN A 225 -17.57 -5.65 -4.01
CA ASN A 225 -17.64 -4.24 -4.36
C ASN A 225 -16.36 -3.46 -3.98
N ASN A 226 -15.22 -4.15 -3.83
CA ASN A 226 -13.93 -3.56 -3.52
C ASN A 226 -12.91 -3.90 -4.62
N TRP A 227 -12.62 -2.94 -5.50
CA TRP A 227 -11.71 -3.15 -6.62
C TRP A 227 -10.26 -3.43 -6.19
N MET A 228 -9.85 -2.94 -5.02
CA MET A 228 -8.47 -3.09 -4.53
C MET A 228 -8.18 -4.49 -3.98
N LYS A 229 -9.23 -5.25 -3.64
CA LYS A 229 -9.11 -6.60 -3.08
C LYS A 229 -8.29 -7.54 -3.97
N THR A 230 -8.52 -7.52 -5.27
CA THR A 230 -7.82 -8.39 -6.23
C THR A 230 -6.36 -8.00 -6.43
N ILE A 231 -5.98 -6.78 -6.10
CA ILE A 231 -4.61 -6.27 -6.18
C ILE A 231 -3.84 -6.55 -4.89
N ILE A 232 -4.40 -6.15 -3.75
CA ILE A 232 -3.71 -6.26 -2.46
C ILE A 232 -3.72 -7.70 -1.96
N ALA A 233 -4.82 -8.41 -2.14
CA ALA A 233 -5.04 -9.72 -1.53
C ALA A 233 -5.55 -10.80 -2.52
N PRO A 234 -4.85 -11.05 -3.64
CA PRO A 234 -5.02 -12.32 -4.35
C PRO A 234 -4.59 -13.48 -3.44
N ASN A 235 -3.52 -13.26 -2.68
CA ASN A 235 -3.15 -13.94 -1.43
C ASN A 235 -3.29 -12.93 -0.29
N ASN A 236 -2.69 -13.17 0.89
CA ASN A 236 -2.61 -12.12 1.90
C ASN A 236 -1.69 -10.99 1.41
N GLY A 237 -2.01 -9.75 1.75
CA GLY A 237 -1.24 -8.57 1.29
C GLY A 237 -0.98 -7.56 2.38
N TRP A 238 0.26 -7.06 2.45
CA TRP A 238 0.68 -6.06 3.42
C TRP A 238 0.03 -4.70 3.20
N LEU A 239 -0.21 -4.02 4.31
CA LEU A 239 -0.56 -2.61 4.40
C LEU A 239 0.56 -1.83 5.10
N LEU A 240 0.54 -0.49 4.98
CA LEU A 240 1.59 0.36 5.53
C LEU A 240 1.55 0.44 7.06
N THR A 241 0.36 0.43 7.65
CA THR A 241 0.13 0.80 9.05
C THR A 241 0.65 -0.26 10.01
N PRO A 242 1.59 0.08 10.92
CA PRO A 242 1.95 -0.79 12.03
C PRO A 242 0.83 -0.86 13.07
N ASN A 243 0.75 -1.95 13.80
CA ASN A 243 -0.15 -2.08 14.95
C ASN A 243 0.35 -1.22 16.12
N SER A 244 -0.48 -0.31 16.61
CA SER A 244 -0.09 0.58 17.71
C SER A 244 -0.08 -0.08 19.09
N GLY A 245 -0.61 -1.29 19.21
CA GLY A 245 -0.66 -2.05 20.48
C GLY A 245 0.38 -3.17 20.58
N CYS A 246 1.21 -3.38 19.53
CA CYS A 246 2.17 -4.47 19.47
C CYS A 246 3.47 -4.01 18.82
N ALA A 247 4.62 -4.51 19.30
CA ALA A 247 5.95 -4.08 18.84
C ALA A 247 6.33 -4.65 17.46
N PHE A 248 5.65 -5.68 16.97
CA PHE A 248 6.08 -6.47 15.81
C PHE A 248 4.97 -6.76 14.78
N ASP A 249 3.71 -6.38 15.05
CA ASP A 249 2.62 -6.63 14.10
C ASP A 249 2.42 -5.46 13.14
N ALA A 250 2.11 -5.77 11.89
CA ALA A 250 1.66 -4.83 10.87
C ALA A 250 0.29 -5.24 10.32
N TRP A 251 -0.47 -4.26 9.81
CA TRP A 251 -1.76 -4.52 9.21
C TRP A 251 -1.62 -5.20 7.84
N HIS A 252 -2.57 -6.07 7.51
CA HIS A 252 -2.65 -6.74 6.21
C HIS A 252 -4.10 -7.07 5.84
N VAL A 253 -4.33 -7.34 4.57
CA VAL A 253 -5.60 -7.85 4.04
C VAL A 253 -5.46 -9.33 3.81
N PHE A 254 -6.38 -10.13 4.35
CA PHE A 254 -6.49 -11.56 4.05
C PHE A 254 -7.03 -11.80 2.64
N SER A 255 -6.70 -12.94 2.06
CA SER A 255 -7.20 -13.35 0.74
C SER A 255 -8.73 -13.44 0.67
N SER A 256 -9.41 -13.66 1.79
CA SER A 256 -10.87 -13.58 1.90
C SER A 256 -11.43 -12.15 1.87
N GLY A 257 -10.59 -11.11 2.13
CA GLY A 257 -10.94 -9.70 2.03
C GLY A 257 -11.01 -8.92 3.34
N TYR A 258 -11.01 -9.57 4.51
CA TYR A 258 -11.00 -8.84 5.78
C TYR A 258 -9.60 -8.31 6.12
N VAL A 259 -9.57 -7.26 6.93
CA VAL A 259 -8.33 -6.69 7.45
C VAL A 259 -8.08 -7.23 8.85
N LEU A 260 -6.86 -7.64 9.11
CA LEU A 260 -6.42 -8.08 10.44
C LEU A 260 -5.22 -7.26 10.89
N ASN A 261 -5.16 -7.05 12.19
CA ASN A 261 -3.98 -6.57 12.89
C ASN A 261 -3.78 -7.38 14.16
N GLY A 262 -2.56 -7.45 14.65
CA GLY A 262 -2.24 -8.04 15.94
C GLY A 262 -1.95 -9.53 15.96
N ASN A 263 -2.20 -10.28 14.88
CA ASN A 263 -1.92 -11.72 14.80
C ASN A 263 -0.91 -12.06 13.71
N THR A 264 -0.30 -11.05 13.08
CA THR A 264 0.63 -11.25 12.00
C THR A 264 1.97 -10.65 12.35
N ASN A 265 2.99 -11.48 12.40
CA ASN A 265 4.34 -11.00 12.60
C ASN A 265 4.78 -10.18 11.39
N ALA A 266 5.45 -9.07 11.62
CA ALA A 266 5.99 -8.25 10.53
C ALA A 266 7.03 -9.00 9.70
N SER A 267 7.58 -10.10 10.23
CA SER A 267 8.50 -11.00 9.53
C SER A 267 7.82 -12.05 8.63
N ASP A 268 6.49 -12.19 8.69
CA ASP A 268 5.78 -13.07 7.76
C ASP A 268 5.83 -12.52 6.34
N ALA A 269 5.94 -13.43 5.37
CA ALA A 269 6.00 -13.05 3.96
C ALA A 269 4.61 -12.99 3.34
N TYR A 270 4.12 -11.78 3.07
CA TYR A 270 2.87 -11.56 2.34
C TYR A 270 3.09 -10.77 1.06
N GLY A 271 2.06 -10.66 0.25
CA GLY A 271 2.09 -9.95 -1.01
C GLY A 271 2.31 -8.45 -0.84
N VAL A 272 3.05 -7.89 -1.75
CA VAL A 272 3.44 -6.47 -1.76
C VAL A 272 2.89 -5.80 -3.01
N ALA A 273 1.99 -4.84 -2.83
CA ALA A 273 1.47 -3.97 -3.88
C ALA A 273 1.96 -2.54 -3.65
N PRO A 274 3.00 -2.07 -4.36
CA PRO A 274 3.57 -0.75 -4.16
C PRO A 274 2.59 0.39 -4.45
N VAL A 275 2.67 1.43 -3.62
CA VAL A 275 1.93 2.68 -3.74
C VAL A 275 2.90 3.85 -3.84
N LEU A 276 2.56 4.85 -4.64
CA LEU A 276 3.35 6.07 -4.79
C LEU A 276 2.46 7.26 -5.15
N TYR A 277 3.01 8.46 -5.02
CA TYR A 277 2.40 9.69 -5.50
C TYR A 277 3.16 10.21 -6.71
N LEU A 278 2.43 10.78 -7.66
CA LEU A 278 3.01 11.50 -8.79
C LEU A 278 3.34 12.94 -8.40
N ASN A 279 4.39 13.50 -9.01
CA ASN A 279 4.69 14.92 -8.89
C ASN A 279 3.50 15.76 -9.37
N SER A 280 3.19 16.83 -8.64
CA SER A 280 2.01 17.69 -8.90
C SER A 280 2.02 18.41 -10.26
N GLU A 281 3.18 18.52 -10.91
CA GLU A 281 3.32 19.15 -12.24
C GLU A 281 2.96 18.21 -13.40
N LEU A 282 2.61 16.94 -13.09
CA LEU A 282 2.29 15.96 -14.13
C LEU A 282 0.82 16.02 -14.51
N ALA A 283 0.57 16.25 -15.79
CA ALA A 283 -0.74 16.06 -16.38
C ALA A 283 -0.87 14.63 -16.90
N VAL A 284 -1.93 13.94 -16.51
CA VAL A 284 -2.32 12.66 -17.14
C VAL A 284 -2.82 12.96 -18.54
N LYS A 285 -2.22 12.37 -19.59
CA LYS A 285 -2.79 12.44 -20.93
C LYS A 285 -4.15 11.76 -20.95
N ALA A 286 -5.08 12.33 -21.69
CA ALA A 286 -6.42 11.79 -21.84
C ALA A 286 -6.40 10.32 -22.27
N GLY A 287 -7.23 9.52 -21.62
CA GLY A 287 -7.43 8.10 -21.89
C GLY A 287 -8.81 7.70 -21.39
N THR A 288 -9.23 6.47 -21.67
CA THR A 288 -10.54 5.95 -21.21
C THR A 288 -10.53 5.51 -19.75
N GLY A 289 -9.35 5.31 -19.16
CA GLY A 289 -9.19 4.73 -17.83
C GLY A 289 -9.53 3.22 -17.75
N SER A 290 -9.85 2.62 -18.91
CA SER A 290 -10.12 1.17 -19.01
C SER A 290 -8.83 0.36 -19.25
N SER A 291 -8.85 -0.92 -18.84
CA SER A 291 -7.74 -1.86 -19.06
C SER A 291 -7.57 -2.22 -20.53
#